data_16924a5ac3e37f4144aac648de86fbef
#
_entry.id   16924a5ac3e37f4144aac648de86fbef
#
_cell.length_a   1.000
_cell.length_b   1.000
_cell.length_c   1.000
_cell.angle_alpha   90.00
_cell.angle_beta   90.00
_cell.angle_gamma   90.00
#
_symmetry.space_group_name_H-M   'P 1'
#
loop_
_entity.id
_entity.type
_entity.pdbx_description
1 polymer ?
#
loop_
_entity_poly.entity_id
_entity_poly.type
_entity_poly.pdbx_seq_one_letter_code
_entity_poly.pdbx_strand_id
1 'polypeptide(L)'
;MKYSNQSGNITISLMRAHRLALVCLLLLVPVKVWAYRPFASTDADVVAANELEIELGYFNWERASGKNSYVTPQLVFNYGLTNTLELIAEFDLEHDLDGKSQPVDPGLFLKKVFKAGVLQDSEGVSFAFEGGLLLPSAVSGENSTGFEAIGILSGSLSGFTWHLNLGGGVDRVDHSNFGVWGVILEHPVTPNLRLVAEFNGEQLKNEAADNSGLLGVIWE
;
A
#
# COMPACT_ATOMS: atom_id res chain seq x y z
N MET A 1 -16.86 -38.89 -46.71
CA MET A 1 -16.38 -37.50 -46.73
C MET A 1 -16.47 -36.93 -45.34
N LYS A 2 -15.32 -36.72 -44.67
CA LYS A 2 -15.25 -36.06 -43.34
C LYS A 2 -14.75 -34.63 -43.60
N TYR A 3 -15.62 -33.65 -43.43
CA TYR A 3 -15.22 -32.24 -43.31
C TYR A 3 -14.79 -31.97 -41.87
N SER A 4 -13.52 -31.74 -41.64
CA SER A 4 -12.96 -31.40 -40.36
C SER A 4 -13.18 -29.91 -40.05
N ASN A 5 -13.66 -29.65 -38.86
CA ASN A 5 -13.99 -28.36 -38.33
C ASN A 5 -12.69 -27.57 -37.97
N GLN A 6 -12.09 -26.87 -38.97
CA GLN A 6 -10.89 -26.04 -38.72
C GLN A 6 -11.18 -24.58 -38.33
N SER A 7 -12.43 -24.16 -38.39
CA SER A 7 -12.80 -22.75 -38.12
C SER A 7 -12.76 -22.34 -36.64
N GLY A 8 -12.93 -23.29 -35.71
CA GLY A 8 -12.93 -23.02 -34.27
C GLY A 8 -11.58 -22.63 -33.67
N ASN A 9 -10.49 -23.20 -34.16
CA ASN A 9 -9.16 -22.97 -33.63
C ASN A 9 -8.55 -21.61 -33.99
N ILE A 10 -8.94 -21.05 -35.14
CA ILE A 10 -8.46 -19.76 -35.63
C ILE A 10 -9.07 -18.61 -34.80
N THR A 11 -10.34 -18.69 -34.45
CA THR A 11 -11.03 -17.68 -33.67
C THR A 11 -10.50 -17.60 -32.24
N ILE A 12 -10.22 -18.73 -31.60
CA ILE A 12 -9.64 -18.78 -30.24
C ILE A 12 -8.21 -18.23 -30.22
N SER A 13 -7.41 -18.50 -31.25
CA SER A 13 -6.04 -17.98 -31.38
C SER A 13 -6.04 -16.47 -31.57
N LEU A 14 -6.92 -15.92 -32.40
CA LEU A 14 -7.07 -14.46 -32.60
C LEU A 14 -7.50 -13.75 -31.31
N MET A 15 -8.47 -14.30 -30.55
CA MET A 15 -8.89 -13.71 -29.27
C MET A 15 -7.77 -13.69 -28.22
N ARG A 16 -6.95 -14.73 -28.16
CA ARG A 16 -5.77 -14.77 -27.27
C ARG A 16 -4.70 -13.76 -27.70
N ALA A 17 -4.45 -13.63 -28.99
CA ALA A 17 -3.50 -12.64 -29.52
C ALA A 17 -3.95 -11.19 -29.23
N HIS A 18 -5.25 -10.89 -29.38
CA HIS A 18 -5.78 -9.55 -29.05
C HIS A 18 -5.71 -9.25 -27.55
N ARG A 19 -5.98 -10.22 -26.66
CA ARG A 19 -5.82 -10.03 -25.21
C ARG A 19 -4.37 -9.81 -24.83
N LEU A 20 -3.44 -10.57 -25.42
CA LEU A 20 -2.01 -10.37 -25.17
C LEU A 20 -1.52 -9.01 -25.69
N ALA A 21 -1.96 -8.59 -26.88
CA ALA A 21 -1.64 -7.28 -27.44
C ALA A 21 -2.21 -6.13 -26.59
N LEU A 22 -3.41 -6.29 -26.03
CA LEU A 22 -4.02 -5.29 -25.13
C LEU A 22 -3.23 -5.17 -23.82
N VAL A 23 -2.80 -6.29 -23.23
CA VAL A 23 -1.94 -6.30 -22.05
C VAL A 23 -0.57 -5.67 -22.35
N CYS A 24 0.05 -6.01 -23.49
CA CYS A 24 1.31 -5.39 -23.90
C CYS A 24 1.15 -3.89 -24.20
N LEU A 25 0.00 -3.46 -24.72
CA LEU A 25 -0.28 -2.05 -24.98
C LEU A 25 -0.46 -1.26 -23.68
N LEU A 26 -1.10 -1.86 -22.67
CA LEU A 26 -1.23 -1.28 -21.32
C LEU A 26 0.12 -1.15 -20.63
N LEU A 27 1.06 -2.07 -20.87
CA LEU A 27 2.44 -2.02 -20.35
C LEU A 27 3.35 -0.99 -21.07
N LEU A 28 2.91 -0.46 -22.22
CA LEU A 28 3.65 0.55 -23.01
C LEU A 28 3.17 1.99 -22.73
N VAL A 29 2.15 2.19 -21.92
CA VAL A 29 1.80 3.52 -21.44
C VAL A 29 2.96 3.97 -20.54
N PRO A 30 3.65 5.10 -20.83
CA PRO A 30 4.68 5.62 -19.94
C PRO A 30 3.99 6.18 -18.69
N VAL A 31 3.68 5.29 -17.76
CA VAL A 31 3.28 5.67 -16.41
C VAL A 31 4.58 6.13 -15.76
N LYS A 32 4.65 7.36 -15.27
CA LYS A 32 5.69 7.73 -14.33
C LYS A 32 5.38 6.94 -13.05
N VAL A 33 5.95 5.76 -12.95
CA VAL A 33 5.91 4.96 -11.72
C VAL A 33 6.91 5.60 -10.77
N TRP A 34 6.43 6.34 -9.83
CA TRP A 34 7.17 6.70 -8.64
C TRP A 34 6.99 5.51 -7.69
N ALA A 35 8.03 4.72 -7.53
CA ALA A 35 8.00 3.64 -6.54
C ALA A 35 8.07 4.29 -5.15
N TYR A 36 6.93 4.61 -4.59
CA TYR A 36 6.80 5.12 -3.24
C TYR A 36 6.44 3.96 -2.31
N ARG A 37 7.31 3.68 -1.38
CA ARG A 37 7.22 3.07 -0.05
C ARG A 37 7.39 1.57 0.11
N PRO A 38 8.43 1.21 0.86
CA PRO A 38 8.46 -0.02 1.62
C PRO A 38 7.88 0.14 3.05
N PHE A 39 7.18 1.24 3.37
CA PHE A 39 6.74 1.58 4.72
C PHE A 39 5.37 1.03 5.06
N ALA A 40 5.20 0.58 6.31
CA ALA A 40 3.88 0.28 6.89
C ALA A 40 3.13 1.55 7.32
N SER A 41 3.89 2.60 7.68
CA SER A 41 3.33 3.93 8.00
C SER A 41 3.23 4.81 6.76
N THR A 42 2.55 5.95 6.87
CA THR A 42 2.33 6.88 5.75
C THR A 42 2.77 8.31 6.08
N ASP A 43 2.88 9.17 5.08
CA ASP A 43 3.17 10.59 5.22
C ASP A 43 1.90 11.44 5.07
N ALA A 44 2.02 12.74 5.32
CA ALA A 44 0.92 13.68 5.22
C ALA A 44 0.78 14.31 3.82
N ASP A 45 1.23 13.61 2.75
CA ASP A 45 0.99 14.06 1.38
C ASP A 45 -0.15 13.29 0.72
N VAL A 46 -0.63 13.78 -0.40
CA VAL A 46 -1.67 13.17 -1.24
C VAL A 46 -1.32 13.34 -2.70
N VAL A 47 -1.74 12.39 -3.52
CA VAL A 47 -1.58 12.45 -4.98
C VAL A 47 -2.33 13.65 -5.56
N ALA A 48 -1.75 14.28 -6.58
CA ALA A 48 -2.35 15.45 -7.23
C ALA A 48 -3.74 15.14 -7.82
N ALA A 49 -4.60 16.15 -7.89
CA ALA A 49 -5.99 15.97 -8.33
C ALA A 49 -6.07 15.33 -9.73
N ASN A 50 -6.88 14.29 -9.86
CA ASN A 50 -7.10 13.46 -11.05
C ASN A 50 -5.85 12.65 -11.51
N GLU A 51 -4.86 12.49 -10.66
CA GLU A 51 -3.74 11.58 -10.89
C GLU A 51 -3.95 10.28 -10.13
N LEU A 52 -3.40 9.21 -10.68
CA LEU A 52 -3.35 7.88 -10.07
C LEU A 52 -1.90 7.51 -9.83
N GLU A 53 -1.56 7.21 -8.58
CA GLU A 53 -0.30 6.60 -8.19
C GLU A 53 -0.52 5.14 -7.84
N ILE A 54 0.37 4.28 -8.26
CA ILE A 54 0.35 2.85 -7.93
C ILE A 54 1.64 2.52 -7.21
N GLU A 55 1.52 2.10 -5.96
CA GLU A 55 2.63 1.62 -5.18
C GLU A 55 2.70 0.09 -5.32
N LEU A 56 3.87 -0.43 -5.60
CA LEU A 56 4.11 -1.86 -5.77
C LEU A 56 5.21 -2.32 -4.81
N GLY A 57 4.83 -3.05 -3.78
CA GLY A 57 5.75 -3.80 -2.94
C GLY A 57 6.15 -5.09 -3.65
N TYR A 58 7.43 -5.22 -4.02
CA TYR A 58 7.89 -6.33 -4.86
C TYR A 58 7.95 -7.66 -4.11
N PHE A 59 8.40 -7.66 -2.86
CA PHE A 59 8.60 -8.87 -2.07
C PHE A 59 8.77 -8.57 -0.58
N ASN A 60 7.97 -9.20 0.24
CA ASN A 60 8.14 -9.26 1.69
C ASN A 60 8.16 -10.72 2.15
N TRP A 61 9.13 -11.10 2.96
CA TRP A 61 9.19 -12.43 3.56
C TRP A 61 8.90 -12.33 5.05
N GLU A 62 7.98 -13.15 5.51
CA GLU A 62 7.51 -13.15 6.88
C GLU A 62 7.75 -14.50 7.56
N ARG A 63 7.99 -14.47 8.84
CA ARG A 63 8.05 -15.65 9.68
C ARG A 63 7.28 -15.42 10.97
N ALA A 64 6.07 -15.96 11.02
CA ALA A 64 5.21 -15.89 12.18
C ALA A 64 4.88 -17.29 12.71
N SER A 65 4.92 -17.48 14.04
CA SER A 65 4.57 -18.74 14.71
C SER A 65 5.26 -19.98 14.13
N GLY A 66 6.51 -19.84 13.65
CA GLY A 66 7.29 -20.93 13.07
C GLY A 66 6.93 -21.29 11.63
N LYS A 67 5.98 -20.61 11.01
CA LYS A 67 5.66 -20.71 9.58
C LYS A 67 6.33 -19.59 8.82
N ASN A 68 6.72 -19.87 7.59
CA ASN A 68 7.21 -18.87 6.65
C ASN A 68 6.15 -18.63 5.60
N SER A 69 5.91 -17.37 5.29
CA SER A 69 5.11 -16.91 4.16
C SER A 69 5.87 -15.80 3.42
N TYR A 70 5.40 -15.44 2.25
CA TYR A 70 5.86 -14.25 1.57
C TYR A 70 4.68 -13.53 0.92
N VAL A 71 4.75 -12.23 0.95
CA VAL A 71 3.75 -11.34 0.37
C VAL A 71 4.33 -10.75 -0.91
N THR A 72 3.64 -10.94 -2.02
CA THR A 72 3.99 -10.36 -3.32
C THR A 72 2.85 -10.58 -4.32
N PRO A 73 2.41 -9.52 -5.02
CA PRO A 73 2.71 -8.13 -4.74
C PRO A 73 1.89 -7.57 -3.57
N GLN A 74 2.43 -6.54 -2.90
CA GLN A 74 1.63 -5.56 -2.18
C GLN A 74 1.22 -4.47 -3.16
N LEU A 75 -0.04 -4.11 -3.21
CA LEU A 75 -0.57 -3.14 -4.16
C LEU A 75 -1.37 -2.08 -3.42
N VAL A 76 -0.95 -0.82 -3.60
CA VAL A 76 -1.71 0.35 -3.16
C VAL A 76 -2.00 1.23 -4.35
N PHE A 77 -3.27 1.64 -4.48
CA PHE A 77 -3.76 2.54 -5.51
C PHE A 77 -4.21 3.83 -4.83
N ASN A 78 -3.51 4.92 -5.09
CA ASN A 78 -3.77 6.24 -4.56
C ASN A 78 -4.36 7.12 -5.66
N TYR A 79 -5.59 7.59 -5.52
CA TYR A 79 -6.25 8.45 -6.49
C TYR A 79 -6.56 9.81 -5.90
N GLY A 80 -5.92 10.86 -6.42
CA GLY A 80 -6.17 12.23 -6.02
C GLY A 80 -7.54 12.74 -6.44
N LEU A 81 -8.46 12.85 -5.48
CA LEU A 81 -9.78 13.45 -5.69
C LEU A 81 -9.69 14.97 -5.78
N THR A 82 -8.82 15.57 -4.97
CA THR A 82 -8.45 16.99 -4.99
C THR A 82 -6.98 17.11 -4.56
N ASN A 83 -6.40 18.29 -4.62
CA ASN A 83 -5.02 18.53 -4.12
C ASN A 83 -4.87 18.37 -2.59
N THR A 84 -5.90 17.95 -1.89
CA THR A 84 -5.87 17.76 -0.43
C THR A 84 -6.70 16.56 0.03
N LEU A 85 -7.25 15.78 -0.90
CA LEU A 85 -8.07 14.60 -0.60
C LEU A 85 -7.75 13.49 -1.58
N GLU A 86 -7.45 12.32 -1.07
CA GLU A 86 -7.05 11.12 -1.78
C GLU A 86 -7.94 9.94 -1.39
N LEU A 87 -8.25 9.10 -2.37
CA LEU A 87 -8.86 7.79 -2.19
C LEU A 87 -7.76 6.74 -2.32
N ILE A 88 -7.67 5.84 -1.34
CA ILE A 88 -6.68 4.77 -1.28
C ILE A 88 -7.41 3.43 -1.32
N ALA A 89 -6.93 2.54 -2.16
CA ALA A 89 -7.37 1.14 -2.18
C ALA A 89 -6.13 0.24 -2.16
N GLU A 90 -6.09 -0.69 -1.23
CA GLU A 90 -4.96 -1.58 -1.02
C GLU A 90 -5.38 -3.03 -0.93
N PHE A 91 -4.48 -3.93 -1.29
CA PHE A 91 -4.57 -5.36 -1.03
C PHE A 91 -3.22 -6.03 -1.25
N ASP A 92 -3.00 -7.14 -0.55
CA ASP A 92 -1.81 -7.94 -0.62
C ASP A 92 -2.12 -9.33 -1.17
N LEU A 93 -1.13 -9.99 -1.78
CA LEU A 93 -1.19 -11.41 -2.09
C LEU A 93 -0.17 -12.15 -1.23
N GLU A 94 -0.69 -12.90 -0.26
CA GLU A 94 0.12 -13.80 0.55
C GLU A 94 0.28 -15.15 -0.14
N HIS A 95 1.48 -15.72 -0.06
CA HIS A 95 1.80 -17.05 -0.55
C HIS A 95 2.45 -17.87 0.57
N ASP A 96 1.86 -19.00 0.91
CA ASP A 96 2.50 -19.95 1.79
C ASP A 96 3.52 -20.83 1.01
N LEU A 97 4.42 -21.47 1.74
CA LEU A 97 5.42 -22.36 1.10
C LEU A 97 4.82 -23.66 0.57
N ASP A 98 3.57 -23.97 0.89
CA ASP A 98 2.81 -25.11 0.36
C ASP A 98 2.15 -24.77 -0.99
N GLY A 99 2.36 -23.54 -1.49
CA GLY A 99 1.93 -23.08 -2.81
C GLY A 99 0.49 -22.57 -2.86
N LYS A 100 -0.15 -22.31 -1.71
CA LYS A 100 -1.42 -21.60 -1.66
C LYS A 100 -1.20 -20.12 -1.74
N SER A 101 -2.05 -19.43 -2.48
CA SER A 101 -2.06 -17.99 -2.63
C SER A 101 -3.43 -17.46 -2.26
N GLN A 102 -3.47 -16.40 -1.48
CA GLN A 102 -4.72 -15.77 -1.05
C GLN A 102 -4.59 -14.24 -0.99
N PRO A 103 -5.62 -13.48 -1.36
CA PRO A 103 -5.66 -12.06 -1.10
C PRO A 103 -5.86 -11.81 0.39
N VAL A 104 -5.04 -10.93 0.95
CA VAL A 104 -5.07 -10.54 2.36
C VAL A 104 -5.12 -9.01 2.45
N ASP A 105 -5.48 -8.50 3.60
CA ASP A 105 -5.48 -7.10 3.98
C ASP A 105 -6.11 -6.12 2.97
N PRO A 106 -7.28 -6.44 2.36
CA PRO A 106 -7.94 -5.46 1.51
C PRO A 106 -8.47 -4.29 2.35
N GLY A 107 -8.17 -3.07 1.89
CA GLY A 107 -8.56 -1.82 2.53
C GLY A 107 -9.11 -0.79 1.55
N LEU A 108 -9.92 0.14 2.07
CA LEU A 108 -10.40 1.30 1.34
C LEU A 108 -10.41 2.51 2.27
N PHE A 109 -9.59 3.52 1.97
CA PHE A 109 -9.37 4.65 2.85
C PHE A 109 -9.54 5.98 2.13
N LEU A 110 -9.74 7.03 2.90
CA LEU A 110 -9.67 8.43 2.49
C LEU A 110 -8.61 9.13 3.32
N LYS A 111 -7.65 9.78 2.67
CA LYS A 111 -6.66 10.64 3.31
C LYS A 111 -6.95 12.11 3.00
N LYS A 112 -6.97 12.93 4.02
CA LYS A 112 -7.22 14.37 3.92
C LYS A 112 -6.11 15.18 4.56
N VAL A 113 -5.50 16.08 3.80
CA VAL A 113 -4.59 17.11 4.31
C VAL A 113 -5.41 18.23 4.91
N PHE A 114 -5.28 18.44 6.22
CA PHE A 114 -5.94 19.51 6.97
C PHE A 114 -5.08 20.76 7.11
N LYS A 115 -3.75 20.56 7.13
CA LYS A 115 -2.80 21.66 7.21
C LYS A 115 -1.64 21.38 6.24
N ALA A 116 -1.47 22.23 5.25
CA ALA A 116 -0.30 22.24 4.39
C ALA A 116 0.95 22.63 5.19
N GLY A 117 2.07 21.99 4.90
CA GLY A 117 3.38 22.21 5.48
C GLY A 117 4.48 21.79 4.49
N VAL A 118 5.59 21.26 4.98
CA VAL A 118 6.79 20.97 4.17
C VAL A 118 6.55 20.05 2.99
N LEU A 119 5.56 19.13 3.07
CA LEU A 119 5.26 18.21 1.96
C LEU A 119 4.42 18.86 0.86
N GLN A 120 3.77 19.98 1.13
CA GLN A 120 2.98 20.76 0.18
C GLN A 120 3.66 22.09 -0.15
N ASP A 121 4.99 22.13 -0.15
CA ASP A 121 5.81 23.32 -0.45
C ASP A 121 5.46 24.55 0.42
N SER A 122 5.02 24.29 1.66
CA SER A 122 4.64 25.33 2.63
C SER A 122 5.51 25.25 3.89
N GLU A 123 5.51 26.30 4.70
CA GLU A 123 6.30 26.32 5.92
C GLU A 123 5.65 25.50 7.05
N GLY A 124 6.50 24.85 7.85
CA GLY A 124 6.11 24.14 9.07
C GLY A 124 5.63 22.71 8.84
N VAL A 125 4.94 22.19 9.82
CA VAL A 125 4.50 20.78 9.83
C VAL A 125 3.23 20.61 9.00
N SER A 126 3.22 19.59 8.12
CA SER A 126 2.02 19.11 7.44
C SER A 126 1.21 18.24 8.41
N PHE A 127 -0.13 18.34 8.35
CA PHE A 127 -1.04 17.47 9.09
C PHE A 127 -2.09 16.88 8.17
N ALA A 128 -2.18 15.56 8.17
CA ALA A 128 -3.22 14.82 7.49
C ALA A 128 -3.93 13.84 8.44
N PHE A 129 -5.07 13.39 8.02
CA PHE A 129 -5.82 12.31 8.65
C PHE A 129 -6.24 11.33 7.58
N GLU A 130 -6.02 10.05 7.84
CA GLU A 130 -6.45 8.94 7.02
C GLU A 130 -7.44 8.10 7.81
N GLY A 131 -8.49 7.61 7.17
CA GLY A 131 -9.44 6.71 7.80
C GLY A 131 -10.25 5.96 6.77
N GLY A 132 -10.58 4.71 7.10
CA GLY A 132 -11.23 3.84 6.16
C GLY A 132 -11.68 2.51 6.72
N LEU A 133 -12.02 1.62 5.80
CA LEU A 133 -12.58 0.30 6.06
C LEU A 133 -11.51 -0.77 5.79
N LEU A 134 -11.31 -1.61 6.78
CA LEU A 134 -10.65 -2.90 6.63
C LEU A 134 -11.68 -3.88 6.09
N LEU A 135 -11.55 -4.26 4.82
CA LEU A 135 -12.54 -5.09 4.13
C LEU A 135 -12.36 -6.57 4.49
N PRO A 136 -13.40 -7.41 4.33
CA PRO A 136 -13.28 -8.86 4.49
C PRO A 136 -12.20 -9.43 3.56
N SER A 137 -11.38 -10.36 4.08
CA SER A 137 -10.31 -11.01 3.31
C SER A 137 -10.62 -12.49 3.03
N ALA A 138 -9.75 -13.16 2.27
CA ALA A 138 -9.84 -14.59 2.04
C ALA A 138 -9.31 -15.42 3.23
N VAL A 139 -8.71 -14.78 4.23
CA VAL A 139 -8.20 -15.42 5.44
C VAL A 139 -9.35 -15.92 6.29
N SER A 140 -9.21 -17.12 6.84
CA SER A 140 -10.25 -17.73 7.69
C SER A 140 -10.42 -16.93 8.97
N GLY A 141 -11.62 -16.44 9.20
CA GLY A 141 -12.00 -15.62 10.35
C GLY A 141 -12.19 -14.14 10.00
N GLU A 142 -11.62 -13.65 8.90
CA GLU A 142 -11.71 -12.25 8.46
C GLU A 142 -12.93 -12.00 7.55
N ASN A 143 -14.13 -12.41 8.02
CA ASN A 143 -15.35 -12.36 7.23
C ASN A 143 -16.16 -11.07 7.40
N SER A 144 -15.75 -10.20 8.29
CA SER A 144 -16.44 -8.93 8.55
C SER A 144 -15.57 -7.73 8.23
N THR A 145 -16.13 -6.54 8.43
CA THR A 145 -15.47 -5.27 8.12
C THR A 145 -14.97 -4.64 9.41
N GLY A 146 -13.71 -4.25 9.43
CA GLY A 146 -13.12 -3.41 10.45
C GLY A 146 -13.07 -1.95 10.04
N PHE A 147 -12.44 -1.13 10.87
CA PHE A 147 -12.25 0.30 10.64
C PHE A 147 -10.91 0.74 11.22
N GLU A 148 -10.20 1.59 10.50
CA GLU A 148 -8.97 2.23 10.98
C GLU A 148 -8.99 3.74 10.75
N ALA A 149 -8.32 4.49 11.63
CA ALA A 149 -8.12 5.92 11.52
C ALA A 149 -6.76 6.33 12.08
N ILE A 150 -6.00 7.12 11.31
CA ILE A 150 -4.63 7.53 11.63
C ILE A 150 -4.48 9.05 11.48
N GLY A 151 -3.94 9.69 12.50
CA GLY A 151 -3.43 11.07 12.43
C GLY A 151 -1.97 11.04 11.99
N ILE A 152 -1.60 11.89 11.03
CA ILE A 152 -0.30 11.92 10.38
C ILE A 152 0.30 13.31 10.47
N LEU A 153 1.52 13.39 11.00
CA LEU A 153 2.31 14.61 11.02
C LEU A 153 3.59 14.41 10.22
N SER A 154 3.91 15.35 9.35
CA SER A 154 5.17 15.33 8.58
C SER A 154 5.90 16.66 8.68
N GLY A 155 7.21 16.61 8.85
CA GLY A 155 8.02 17.80 9.02
C GLY A 155 9.44 17.61 8.54
N SER A 156 10.23 18.69 8.56
CA SER A 156 11.65 18.68 8.23
C SER A 156 12.46 19.27 9.38
N LEU A 157 13.56 18.65 9.72
CA LEU A 157 14.51 19.12 10.73
C LEU A 157 15.94 18.74 10.36
N SER A 158 16.81 19.74 10.24
CA SER A 158 18.26 19.54 10.03
C SER A 158 18.60 18.61 8.84
N GLY A 159 17.86 18.72 7.73
CA GLY A 159 18.07 17.90 6.52
C GLY A 159 17.43 16.52 6.57
N PHE A 160 16.69 16.20 7.62
CA PHE A 160 15.84 15.02 7.69
C PHE A 160 14.39 15.42 7.43
N THR A 161 13.67 14.58 6.67
CA THR A 161 12.22 14.58 6.67
C THR A 161 11.74 13.49 7.63
N TRP A 162 10.72 13.78 8.41
CA TRP A 162 10.17 12.85 9.40
C TRP A 162 8.66 12.78 9.28
N HIS A 163 8.11 11.61 9.55
CA HIS A 163 6.67 11.38 9.60
C HIS A 163 6.33 10.65 10.89
N LEU A 164 5.26 11.08 11.55
CA LEU A 164 4.70 10.46 12.75
C LEU A 164 3.28 10.03 12.47
N ASN A 165 2.98 8.79 12.78
CA ASN A 165 1.67 8.20 12.64
C ASN A 165 1.18 7.75 14.00
N LEU A 166 -0.07 8.05 14.34
CA LEU A 166 -0.74 7.58 15.56
C LEU A 166 -2.21 7.37 15.25
N GLY A 167 -2.70 6.19 15.53
CA GLY A 167 -4.05 5.81 15.19
C GLY A 167 -4.56 4.59 15.92
N GLY A 168 -5.60 4.03 15.37
CA GLY A 168 -6.22 2.80 15.84
C GLY A 168 -7.58 2.58 15.23
N GLY A 169 -8.18 1.47 15.59
CA GLY A 169 -9.42 1.06 14.96
C GLY A 169 -10.13 -0.07 15.67
N VAL A 170 -10.92 -0.75 14.86
CA VAL A 170 -11.67 -1.96 15.23
C VAL A 170 -11.30 -3.04 14.25
N ASP A 171 -10.78 -4.14 14.75
CA ASP A 171 -10.33 -5.28 13.96
C ASP A 171 -11.50 -5.96 13.23
N ARG A 172 -11.19 -6.56 12.06
CA ARG A 172 -12.16 -7.26 11.21
C ARG A 172 -12.49 -8.68 11.68
N VAL A 173 -11.71 -9.27 12.59
CA VAL A 173 -11.90 -10.66 13.05
C VAL A 173 -12.90 -10.70 14.19
N ASP A 174 -12.60 -10.04 15.28
CA ASP A 174 -13.36 -10.13 16.53
C ASP A 174 -13.97 -8.80 16.99
N HIS A 175 -13.78 -7.74 16.21
CA HIS A 175 -14.21 -6.36 16.50
C HIS A 175 -13.56 -5.81 17.78
N SER A 176 -12.40 -6.31 18.16
CA SER A 176 -11.60 -5.71 19.24
C SER A 176 -10.97 -4.41 18.79
N ASN A 177 -10.68 -3.53 19.75
CA ASN A 177 -9.96 -2.30 19.46
C ASN A 177 -8.47 -2.59 19.35
N PHE A 178 -7.81 -1.90 18.43
CA PHE A 178 -6.37 -1.88 18.31
C PHE A 178 -5.82 -0.47 18.22
N GLY A 179 -4.53 -0.32 18.47
CA GLY A 179 -3.80 0.95 18.31
C GLY A 179 -2.58 0.74 17.43
N VAL A 180 -2.28 1.73 16.57
CA VAL A 180 -1.13 1.73 15.66
C VAL A 180 -0.28 2.98 15.86
N TRP A 181 1.02 2.84 15.66
CA TRP A 181 1.98 3.95 15.67
C TRP A 181 3.10 3.72 14.66
N GLY A 182 3.70 4.81 14.22
CA GLY A 182 4.83 4.72 13.30
C GLY A 182 5.65 6.00 13.27
N VAL A 183 6.94 5.83 13.03
CA VAL A 183 7.90 6.91 12.82
C VAL A 183 8.72 6.56 11.59
N ILE A 184 8.72 7.45 10.59
CA ILE A 184 9.59 7.36 9.41
C ILE A 184 10.60 8.50 9.49
N LEU A 185 11.84 8.21 9.14
CA LEU A 185 12.92 9.17 8.95
C LEU A 185 13.53 8.99 7.57
N GLU A 186 13.64 10.08 6.83
CA GLU A 186 14.26 10.11 5.51
C GLU A 186 15.40 11.12 5.48
N HIS A 187 16.50 10.75 4.83
CA HIS A 187 17.65 11.63 4.64
C HIS A 187 18.14 11.60 3.18
N PRO A 188 18.08 12.71 2.44
CA PRO A 188 18.62 12.77 1.09
C PRO A 188 20.16 12.70 1.13
N VAL A 189 20.71 11.71 0.42
CA VAL A 189 22.19 11.54 0.26
C VAL A 189 22.66 12.18 -1.04
N THR A 190 21.85 12.05 -2.08
CA THR A 190 22.02 12.73 -3.37
C THR A 190 20.66 13.25 -3.86
N PRO A 191 20.60 14.04 -4.94
CA PRO A 191 19.30 14.47 -5.49
C PRO A 191 18.35 13.32 -5.83
N ASN A 192 18.87 12.11 -6.09
CA ASN A 192 18.09 10.94 -6.53
C ASN A 192 18.18 9.77 -5.55
N LEU A 193 18.76 9.96 -4.37
CA LEU A 193 18.96 8.86 -3.41
C LEU A 193 18.65 9.33 -2.00
N ARG A 194 17.69 8.68 -1.35
CA ARG A 194 17.35 8.89 0.06
C ARG A 194 17.59 7.63 0.88
N LEU A 195 18.21 7.76 2.04
CA LEU A 195 18.20 6.72 3.07
C LEU A 195 16.93 6.86 3.90
N VAL A 196 16.34 5.75 4.23
CA VAL A 196 15.08 5.70 4.98
C VAL A 196 15.16 4.72 6.13
N ALA A 197 14.51 5.06 7.23
CA ALA A 197 14.33 4.20 8.40
C ALA A 197 12.90 4.33 8.90
N GLU A 198 12.30 3.22 9.28
CA GLU A 198 10.99 3.19 9.92
C GLU A 198 11.04 2.35 11.18
N PHE A 199 10.29 2.77 12.19
CA PHE A 199 9.89 1.97 13.33
C PHE A 199 8.38 2.12 13.51
N ASN A 200 7.68 1.02 13.50
CA ASN A 200 6.22 1.00 13.64
C ASN A 200 5.77 -0.12 14.57
N GLY A 201 4.51 -0.09 14.94
CA GLY A 201 3.92 -1.15 15.72
C GLY A 201 2.41 -1.06 15.80
N GLU A 202 1.84 -2.20 16.14
CA GLU A 202 0.42 -2.39 16.41
C GLU A 202 0.23 -3.07 17.75
N GLN A 203 -0.85 -2.77 18.41
CA GLN A 203 -1.27 -3.45 19.63
C GLN A 203 -2.75 -3.75 19.62
N LEU A 204 -3.11 -5.02 19.48
CA LEU A 204 -4.46 -5.48 19.71
C LEU A 204 -4.78 -5.52 21.22
N LYS A 205 -6.05 -5.43 21.53
CA LYS A 205 -6.53 -5.46 22.90
C LYS A 205 -6.17 -6.80 23.58
N ASN A 206 -5.50 -6.71 24.73
CA ASN A 206 -5.02 -7.83 25.55
C ASN A 206 -3.90 -8.68 24.93
N GLU A 207 -3.27 -8.21 23.86
CA GLU A 207 -2.08 -8.83 23.27
C GLU A 207 -0.82 -8.01 23.55
N ALA A 208 0.34 -8.59 23.36
CA ALA A 208 1.58 -7.84 23.36
C ALA A 208 1.68 -7.02 22.07
N ALA A 209 2.30 -5.82 22.17
CA ALA A 209 2.54 -5.04 20.97
C ALA A 209 3.44 -5.79 19.99
N ASP A 210 3.05 -5.85 18.74
CA ASP A 210 3.92 -6.22 17.64
C ASP A 210 4.65 -4.97 17.14
N ASN A 211 5.97 -5.05 17.03
CA ASN A 211 6.78 -3.92 16.58
C ASN A 211 7.71 -4.38 15.48
N SER A 212 7.86 -3.54 14.48
CA SER A 212 8.79 -3.79 13.38
C SER A 212 9.69 -2.58 13.11
N GLY A 213 10.79 -2.84 12.41
CA GLY A 213 11.72 -1.81 11.97
C GLY A 213 12.23 -2.11 10.58
N LEU A 214 12.38 -1.07 9.76
CA LEU A 214 12.86 -1.14 8.40
C LEU A 214 14.02 -0.17 8.21
N LEU A 215 15.00 -0.59 7.43
CA LEU A 215 16.04 0.26 6.87
C LEU A 215 16.03 0.07 5.35
N GLY A 216 16.06 1.15 4.62
CA GLY A 216 15.96 1.09 3.16
C GLY A 216 16.59 2.25 2.44
N VAL A 217 16.48 2.20 1.13
CA VAL A 217 16.98 3.20 0.19
C VAL A 217 15.88 3.46 -0.83
N ILE A 218 15.58 4.73 -1.06
CA ILE A 218 14.70 5.17 -2.15
C ILE A 218 15.58 5.77 -3.24
N TRP A 219 15.39 5.32 -4.47
CA TRP A 219 16.05 5.86 -5.66
C TRP A 219 14.98 6.38 -6.62
N GLU A 220 15.09 7.67 -6.99
CA GLU A 220 14.22 8.38 -7.95
C GLU A 220 14.91 8.60 -9.30
#